data_6fcbc3ca725e2af1e3d97aabb838d895
#
_entry.id   6fcbc3ca725e2af1e3d97aabb838d895
#
_cell.length_a   1.000
_cell.length_b   1.000
_cell.length_c   1.000
_cell.angle_alpha   90.00
_cell.angle_beta   90.00
_cell.angle_gamma   90.00
#
_symmetry.space_group_name_H-M   'P 1'
#
loop_
_entity.id
_entity.type
_entity.pdbx_description
1 polymer ?
#
loop_
_entity_poly.entity_id
_entity_poly.type
_entity_poly.pdbx_seq_one_letter_code
_entity_poly.pdbx_strand_id
1 'polypeptide(L)'
;MFLVNAPAGSGKTTYIENTIINLLAQYPNRRILSITYTNRAKEELNSRINSKNVTVDTIHSFLSDFVGLYFSKPEVIDLYLQVFEKKIKALIDNGEDDSKNARYIDKFGKLDFETIKNNLHKVFYNEQSYSSYYYGGLSHDDMLLFCRKMFEKFEMLKKRLSNKYRYIFIDEYQDTSADVLYIFYQSVLNTSSTLYLLGDKMQEIYNNYDGSFNTILNKFNQDDDLRINYRCSSNIVGILNNLYNDEKFFQQPNKSSGKVNPTIVITNDFSESFMEQFKDYMQLYLFNRERFEKIGASDLYSALSDMKAYKFPSQYTPVDVLTDTTNDNPDKLFRILFCVCDFIKMVSMAAYGKSIQFAREKKQIFNSGFTNIEFHNDKIIFYDKVQKLEEAYDLSTMTIQGFCEILTDNEYCNKDIFLPFIEDTEYEKVLKVSLSQLHALYAYLGAPSVSTQHGVKGEGHNNVCFIAEDSTRNPIVYMYEFFQLLCAEDINLTDFQNFYYDYVSEIKSINLTYLKPAKTYKAHEGEYLQYAQYIKNKYKDNKYFLFCQQKYYDKYLGNPNSTNAKDCFKSTKIQGILWAYKLFYVGCSRAKENLVIVIDENKIAPFRKEFIKRMTAIGFDVNGI
;
A
#
# COMPACT_ATOMS: atom_id res chain seq x y z
N MET A 1 -28.34 -3.65 -3.51
CA MET A 1 -26.92 -3.47 -3.11
C MET A 1 -26.47 -4.75 -2.45
N PHE A 2 -25.28 -5.23 -2.79
CA PHE A 2 -24.72 -6.50 -2.32
C PHE A 2 -23.39 -6.28 -1.64
N LEU A 3 -23.18 -6.94 -0.51
CA LEU A 3 -21.90 -7.04 0.18
C LEU A 3 -21.43 -8.49 0.07
N VAL A 4 -20.35 -8.69 -0.67
CA VAL A 4 -19.76 -10.01 -0.89
C VAL A 4 -18.50 -10.12 -0.01
N ASN A 5 -18.64 -10.80 1.13
CA ASN A 5 -17.49 -11.10 1.98
C ASN A 5 -16.75 -12.29 1.39
N ALA A 6 -15.53 -12.03 0.92
CA ALA A 6 -14.73 -12.99 0.20
C ALA A 6 -13.36 -13.14 0.86
N PRO A 7 -13.21 -14.09 1.80
CA PRO A 7 -11.94 -14.34 2.47
C PRO A 7 -10.79 -14.61 1.49
N ALA A 8 -9.55 -14.54 1.98
CA ALA A 8 -8.37 -14.76 1.17
C ALA A 8 -8.45 -16.07 0.39
N GLY A 9 -8.19 -16.03 -0.92
CA GLY A 9 -8.18 -17.23 -1.78
C GLY A 9 -9.54 -17.71 -2.28
N SER A 10 -10.65 -17.00 -1.98
CA SER A 10 -12.01 -17.39 -2.38
C SER A 10 -12.38 -17.08 -3.83
N GLY A 11 -11.47 -16.50 -4.64
CA GLY A 11 -11.71 -16.23 -6.06
C GLY A 11 -12.51 -14.96 -6.35
N LYS A 12 -12.37 -13.88 -5.55
CA LYS A 12 -13.03 -12.58 -5.74
C LYS A 12 -12.98 -12.08 -7.19
N THR A 13 -11.78 -12.01 -7.79
CA THR A 13 -11.59 -11.51 -9.16
C THR A 13 -12.38 -12.35 -10.17
N THR A 14 -12.38 -13.67 -10.01
CA THR A 14 -13.15 -14.59 -10.87
C THR A 14 -14.67 -14.42 -10.67
N TYR A 15 -15.11 -14.13 -9.46
CA TYR A 15 -16.51 -13.80 -9.19
C TYR A 15 -16.94 -12.50 -9.90
N ILE A 16 -16.11 -11.45 -9.82
CA ILE A 16 -16.35 -10.18 -10.52
C ILE A 16 -16.44 -10.45 -12.04
N GLU A 17 -15.46 -11.13 -12.61
CA GLU A 17 -15.38 -11.49 -14.02
C GLU A 17 -16.65 -12.23 -14.47
N ASN A 18 -17.00 -13.35 -13.81
CA ASN A 18 -18.15 -14.16 -14.16
C ASN A 18 -19.48 -13.38 -14.02
N THR A 19 -19.61 -12.58 -12.96
CA THR A 19 -20.81 -11.75 -12.76
C THR A 19 -20.94 -10.71 -13.86
N ILE A 20 -19.86 -10.04 -14.24
CA ILE A 20 -19.86 -9.06 -15.33
C ILE A 20 -20.21 -9.74 -16.66
N ILE A 21 -19.62 -10.89 -16.99
CA ILE A 21 -19.93 -11.65 -18.21
C ILE A 21 -21.41 -12.03 -18.26
N ASN A 22 -21.96 -12.55 -17.16
CA ASN A 22 -23.36 -12.93 -17.06
C ASN A 22 -24.29 -11.71 -17.23
N LEU A 23 -23.95 -10.58 -16.61
CA LEU A 23 -24.72 -9.33 -16.75
C LEU A 23 -24.68 -8.78 -18.19
N LEU A 24 -23.53 -8.86 -18.87
CA LEU A 24 -23.42 -8.46 -20.28
C LEU A 24 -24.22 -9.39 -21.20
N ALA A 25 -24.23 -10.69 -20.91
CA ALA A 25 -25.05 -11.66 -21.69
C ALA A 25 -26.55 -11.39 -21.55
N GLN A 26 -27.02 -11.04 -20.34
CA GLN A 26 -28.42 -10.71 -20.08
C GLN A 26 -28.80 -9.31 -20.53
N TYR A 27 -27.87 -8.34 -20.42
CA TYR A 27 -28.12 -6.93 -20.65
C TYR A 27 -27.01 -6.27 -21.49
N PRO A 28 -26.86 -6.62 -22.76
CA PRO A 28 -25.69 -6.26 -23.58
C PRO A 28 -25.48 -4.74 -23.78
N ASN A 29 -26.54 -3.94 -23.59
CA ASN A 29 -26.47 -2.48 -23.74
C ASN A 29 -26.24 -1.72 -22.43
N ARG A 30 -26.11 -2.43 -21.31
CA ARG A 30 -25.90 -1.78 -20.00
C ARG A 30 -24.41 -1.56 -19.75
N ARG A 31 -24.06 -0.38 -19.21
CA ARG A 31 -22.69 -0.08 -18.83
C ARG A 31 -22.42 -0.53 -17.41
N ILE A 32 -21.24 -1.10 -17.23
CA ILE A 32 -20.73 -1.62 -15.97
C ILE A 32 -19.47 -0.85 -15.59
N LEU A 33 -19.34 -0.51 -14.32
CA LEU A 33 -18.13 0.07 -13.73
C LEU A 33 -17.53 -0.94 -12.75
N SER A 34 -16.25 -1.22 -12.87
CA SER A 34 -15.48 -1.98 -11.89
C SER A 34 -14.33 -1.14 -11.37
N ILE A 35 -14.34 -0.84 -10.09
CA ILE A 35 -13.29 -0.11 -9.40
C ILE A 35 -12.38 -1.10 -8.72
N THR A 36 -11.07 -0.98 -8.96
CA THR A 36 -10.01 -1.79 -8.34
C THR A 36 -9.10 -0.91 -7.49
N TYR A 37 -8.38 -1.54 -6.56
CA TYR A 37 -7.48 -0.79 -5.67
C TYR A 37 -6.13 -0.46 -6.33
N THR A 38 -5.62 -1.31 -7.23
CA THR A 38 -4.30 -1.17 -7.86
C THR A 38 -4.37 -1.19 -9.39
N ASN A 39 -3.37 -0.56 -10.04
CA ASN A 39 -3.23 -0.62 -11.50
C ASN A 39 -3.05 -2.06 -12.00
N ARG A 40 -2.30 -2.89 -11.27
CA ARG A 40 -2.12 -4.32 -11.61
C ARG A 40 -3.46 -5.08 -11.66
N ALA A 41 -4.34 -4.87 -10.66
CA ALA A 41 -5.67 -5.48 -10.64
C ALA A 41 -6.56 -4.95 -11.79
N LYS A 42 -6.43 -3.65 -12.13
CA LYS A 42 -7.09 -3.04 -13.29
C LYS A 42 -6.66 -3.71 -14.60
N GLU A 43 -5.36 -3.88 -14.81
CA GLU A 43 -4.81 -4.52 -16.01
C GLU A 43 -5.23 -5.99 -16.11
N GLU A 44 -5.14 -6.73 -15.00
CA GLU A 44 -5.57 -8.13 -14.94
C GLU A 44 -7.05 -8.27 -15.31
N LEU A 45 -7.94 -7.46 -14.72
CA LEU A 45 -9.36 -7.53 -15.01
C LEU A 45 -9.67 -7.07 -16.45
N ASN A 46 -9.01 -6.04 -16.96
CA ASN A 46 -9.15 -5.59 -18.35
C ASN A 46 -8.71 -6.67 -19.35
N SER A 47 -7.64 -7.42 -19.07
CA SER A 47 -7.19 -8.50 -19.94
C SER A 47 -8.20 -9.65 -20.04
N ARG A 48 -8.99 -9.86 -18.97
CA ARG A 48 -10.02 -10.91 -18.89
C ARG A 48 -11.37 -10.47 -19.48
N ILE A 49 -11.70 -9.16 -19.37
CA ILE A 49 -12.98 -8.60 -19.80
C ILE A 49 -12.75 -7.61 -20.95
N ASN A 50 -12.78 -8.11 -22.17
CA ASN A 50 -12.65 -7.26 -23.37
C ASN A 50 -14.03 -6.78 -23.85
N SER A 51 -14.58 -5.72 -23.24
CA SER A 51 -15.87 -5.16 -23.61
C SER A 51 -15.91 -3.64 -23.51
N LYS A 52 -16.42 -2.98 -24.57
CA LYS A 52 -16.62 -1.51 -24.60
C LYS A 52 -17.66 -1.01 -23.59
N ASN A 53 -18.49 -1.90 -23.06
CA ASN A 53 -19.54 -1.57 -22.08
C ASN A 53 -19.06 -1.71 -20.64
N VAL A 54 -17.81 -2.14 -20.41
CA VAL A 54 -17.19 -2.24 -19.11
C VAL A 54 -16.07 -1.19 -18.99
N THR A 55 -16.14 -0.40 -17.93
CA THR A 55 -15.06 0.50 -17.51
C THR A 55 -14.42 -0.13 -16.29
N VAL A 56 -13.12 -0.44 -16.39
CA VAL A 56 -12.31 -0.89 -15.24
C VAL A 56 -11.30 0.21 -14.93
N ASP A 57 -11.29 0.69 -13.69
CA ASP A 57 -10.38 1.78 -13.30
C ASP A 57 -10.02 1.73 -11.82
N THR A 58 -9.02 2.52 -11.42
CA THR A 58 -8.74 2.79 -10.00
C THR A 58 -9.63 3.91 -9.47
N ILE A 59 -9.76 3.99 -8.15
CA ILE A 59 -10.61 4.99 -7.48
C ILE A 59 -10.25 6.42 -7.90
N HIS A 60 -8.97 6.78 -7.79
CA HIS A 60 -8.51 8.15 -8.07
C HIS A 60 -8.62 8.51 -9.54
N SER A 61 -8.19 7.62 -10.43
CA SER A 61 -8.29 7.82 -11.87
C SER A 61 -9.75 8.02 -12.29
N PHE A 62 -10.64 7.11 -11.86
CA PHE A 62 -12.05 7.20 -12.19
C PHE A 62 -12.70 8.49 -11.67
N LEU A 63 -12.52 8.82 -10.39
CA LEU A 63 -13.13 10.01 -9.80
C LEU A 63 -12.59 11.29 -10.41
N SER A 64 -11.26 11.38 -10.62
CA SER A 64 -10.62 12.53 -11.29
C SER A 64 -11.18 12.76 -12.68
N ASP A 65 -11.29 11.72 -13.50
CA ASP A 65 -11.84 11.81 -14.85
C ASP A 65 -13.34 12.15 -14.84
N PHE A 66 -14.08 11.55 -13.91
CA PHE A 66 -15.52 11.73 -13.82
C PHE A 66 -15.92 13.16 -13.46
N VAL A 67 -15.24 13.78 -12.48
CA VAL A 67 -15.55 15.14 -12.03
C VAL A 67 -14.68 16.21 -12.69
N GLY A 68 -13.54 15.86 -13.27
CA GLY A 68 -12.55 16.79 -13.85
C GLY A 68 -13.12 17.72 -14.94
N LEU A 69 -14.15 17.25 -15.63
CA LEU A 69 -14.88 18.05 -16.62
C LEU A 69 -15.53 19.32 -16.03
N TYR A 70 -15.70 19.35 -14.70
CA TYR A 70 -16.37 20.46 -14.00
C TYR A 70 -15.37 21.36 -13.26
N PHE A 71 -14.09 21.03 -13.23
CA PHE A 71 -13.07 21.72 -12.43
C PHE A 71 -12.82 23.20 -12.80
N SER A 72 -13.27 23.63 -13.96
CA SER A 72 -13.21 25.03 -14.38
C SER A 72 -14.55 25.78 -14.21
N LYS A 73 -15.57 25.12 -13.62
CA LYS A 73 -16.87 25.77 -13.39
C LYS A 73 -16.80 26.67 -12.16
N PRO A 74 -17.33 27.91 -12.24
CA PRO A 74 -17.29 28.87 -11.12
C PRO A 74 -17.82 28.27 -9.82
N GLU A 75 -18.96 27.52 -9.87
CA GLU A 75 -19.58 26.94 -8.68
C GLU A 75 -18.71 25.84 -8.03
N VAL A 76 -17.85 25.18 -8.81
CA VAL A 76 -16.89 24.18 -8.33
C VAL A 76 -15.68 24.86 -7.72
N ILE A 77 -15.21 25.97 -8.31
CA ILE A 77 -14.13 26.79 -7.77
C ILE A 77 -14.56 27.43 -6.43
N ASP A 78 -15.80 27.94 -6.36
CA ASP A 78 -16.35 28.48 -5.10
C ASP A 78 -16.43 27.39 -4.01
N LEU A 79 -16.87 26.18 -4.37
CA LEU A 79 -16.87 25.05 -3.45
C LEU A 79 -15.47 24.70 -2.98
N TYR A 80 -14.47 24.68 -3.88
CA TYR A 80 -13.09 24.41 -3.55
C TYR A 80 -12.55 25.43 -2.52
N LEU A 81 -12.75 26.70 -2.78
CA LEU A 81 -12.34 27.76 -1.87
C LEU A 81 -13.02 27.62 -0.50
N GLN A 82 -14.31 27.27 -0.47
CA GLN A 82 -15.05 27.04 0.76
C GLN A 82 -14.50 25.82 1.55
N VAL A 83 -14.22 24.72 0.89
CA VAL A 83 -13.75 23.47 1.54
C VAL A 83 -12.35 23.65 2.12
N PHE A 84 -11.47 24.34 1.40
CA PHE A 84 -10.06 24.49 1.77
C PHE A 84 -9.72 25.85 2.38
N GLU A 85 -10.71 26.73 2.66
CA GLU A 85 -10.50 28.07 3.19
C GLU A 85 -9.57 28.10 4.41
N LYS A 86 -9.82 27.22 5.40
CA LYS A 86 -9.00 27.17 6.62
C LYS A 86 -7.56 26.77 6.33
N LYS A 87 -7.35 25.82 5.42
CA LYS A 87 -6.01 25.37 5.02
C LYS A 87 -5.28 26.47 4.25
N ILE A 88 -5.97 27.16 3.34
CA ILE A 88 -5.43 28.28 2.56
C ILE A 88 -5.02 29.42 3.50
N LYS A 89 -5.91 29.85 4.42
CA LYS A 89 -5.61 30.92 5.38
C LYS A 89 -4.44 30.56 6.29
N ALA A 90 -4.39 29.35 6.82
CA ALA A 90 -3.28 28.89 7.65
C ALA A 90 -1.92 28.92 6.91
N LEU A 91 -1.90 28.67 5.59
CA LEU A 91 -0.69 28.79 4.79
C LEU A 91 -0.30 30.24 4.52
N ILE A 92 -1.27 31.15 4.34
CA ILE A 92 -1.01 32.59 4.20
C ILE A 92 -0.40 33.14 5.50
N ASP A 93 -0.91 32.70 6.65
CA ASP A 93 -0.47 33.16 7.98
C ASP A 93 0.97 32.69 8.33
N ASN A 94 1.56 31.75 7.59
CA ASN A 94 2.98 31.33 7.74
C ASN A 94 3.98 32.44 7.34
N GLY A 95 3.51 33.53 6.71
CA GLY A 95 4.29 34.72 6.39
C GLY A 95 5.05 34.68 5.06
N GLU A 96 5.67 35.79 4.71
CA GLU A 96 6.37 36.02 3.44
C GLU A 96 7.68 35.22 3.31
N ASP A 97 8.26 34.78 4.42
CA ASP A 97 9.51 34.01 4.46
C ASP A 97 9.35 32.56 3.94
N ASP A 98 8.12 32.08 3.79
CA ASP A 98 7.87 30.78 3.16
C ASP A 98 8.13 30.86 1.66
N SER A 99 8.98 29.99 1.14
CA SER A 99 9.37 29.96 -0.27
C SER A 99 8.19 29.77 -1.25
N LYS A 100 7.09 29.18 -0.81
CA LYS A 100 5.86 29.02 -1.61
C LYS A 100 5.07 30.32 -1.66
N ASN A 101 5.02 31.03 -0.55
CA ASN A 101 4.38 32.35 -0.44
C ASN A 101 5.13 33.36 -1.28
N ALA A 102 6.47 33.41 -1.19
CA ALA A 102 7.30 34.29 -2.00
C ALA A 102 7.05 34.07 -3.52
N ARG A 103 7.04 32.84 -3.99
CA ARG A 103 6.76 32.51 -5.41
C ARG A 103 5.37 32.96 -5.86
N TYR A 104 4.37 32.89 -4.99
CA TYR A 104 3.03 33.36 -5.32
C TYR A 104 2.98 34.87 -5.42
N ILE A 105 3.64 35.60 -4.49
CA ILE A 105 3.75 37.06 -4.49
C ILE A 105 4.50 37.54 -5.74
N ASP A 106 5.62 36.91 -6.09
CA ASP A 106 6.37 37.25 -7.32
C ASP A 106 5.50 37.15 -8.57
N LYS A 107 4.58 36.17 -8.62
CA LYS A 107 3.71 35.96 -9.79
C LYS A 107 2.48 36.86 -9.81
N PHE A 108 1.86 37.14 -8.66
CA PHE A 108 0.54 37.78 -8.57
C PHE A 108 0.55 39.07 -7.76
N GLY A 109 1.73 39.52 -7.27
CA GLY A 109 1.96 40.80 -6.59
C GLY A 109 1.52 40.83 -5.13
N LYS A 110 0.57 40.01 -4.71
CA LYS A 110 0.06 39.97 -3.34
C LYS A 110 -0.44 38.57 -2.99
N LEU A 111 -0.26 38.17 -1.73
CA LEU A 111 -0.78 36.92 -1.19
C LEU A 111 -1.85 37.21 -0.13
N ASP A 112 -3.08 37.16 -0.54
CA ASP A 112 -4.26 37.11 0.33
C ASP A 112 -5.36 36.28 -0.31
N PHE A 113 -6.39 35.95 0.47
CA PHE A 113 -7.45 35.07 0.04
C PHE A 113 -8.23 35.60 -1.17
N GLU A 114 -8.46 36.92 -1.27
CA GLU A 114 -9.14 37.52 -2.40
C GLU A 114 -8.30 37.49 -3.68
N THR A 115 -7.00 37.67 -3.57
CA THR A 115 -6.08 37.53 -4.71
C THR A 115 -6.06 36.07 -5.22
N ILE A 116 -6.06 35.10 -4.31
CA ILE A 116 -6.14 33.68 -4.69
C ILE A 116 -7.47 33.40 -5.38
N LYS A 117 -8.59 33.86 -4.82
CA LYS A 117 -9.92 33.70 -5.39
C LYS A 117 -10.02 34.26 -6.81
N ASN A 118 -9.47 35.45 -7.04
CA ASN A 118 -9.53 36.13 -8.34
C ASN A 118 -8.64 35.47 -9.41
N ASN A 119 -7.55 34.80 -9.01
CA ASN A 119 -6.61 34.17 -9.91
C ASN A 119 -6.82 32.66 -10.09
N LEU A 120 -7.75 32.06 -9.34
CA LEU A 120 -8.03 30.63 -9.42
C LEU A 120 -9.11 30.36 -10.49
N HIS A 121 -8.68 29.79 -11.64
CA HIS A 121 -9.56 29.54 -12.76
C HIS A 121 -9.88 28.04 -12.98
N LYS A 122 -9.15 27.15 -12.31
CA LYS A 122 -9.30 25.71 -12.47
C LYS A 122 -8.77 24.97 -11.23
N VAL A 123 -9.52 23.97 -10.78
CA VAL A 123 -9.04 22.94 -9.87
C VAL A 123 -8.43 21.79 -10.69
N PHE A 124 -7.45 21.09 -10.17
CA PHE A 124 -6.87 19.93 -10.84
C PHE A 124 -6.33 18.91 -9.83
N TYR A 125 -6.29 17.67 -10.24
CA TYR A 125 -5.61 16.60 -9.51
C TYR A 125 -4.13 16.61 -9.88
N ASN A 126 -3.25 16.74 -8.90
CA ASN A 126 -1.80 16.89 -9.15
C ASN A 126 -1.01 15.60 -8.97
N GLU A 127 -1.69 14.49 -8.60
CA GLU A 127 -1.08 13.18 -8.37
C GLU A 127 0.06 13.18 -7.33
N GLN A 128 0.14 14.22 -6.50
CA GLN A 128 1.16 14.38 -5.47
C GLN A 128 0.59 14.06 -4.08
N SER A 129 1.48 13.79 -3.12
CA SER A 129 1.12 13.63 -1.72
C SER A 129 0.75 14.94 -1.01
N TYR A 130 0.99 16.08 -1.65
CA TYR A 130 0.66 17.41 -1.14
C TYR A 130 -0.23 18.20 -2.10
N SER A 131 -1.04 19.08 -1.55
CA SER A 131 -1.89 19.99 -2.34
C SER A 131 -1.21 21.32 -2.57
N SER A 132 -1.35 21.86 -3.78
CA SER A 132 -0.93 23.21 -4.14
C SER A 132 -2.14 24.18 -4.12
N TYR A 133 -2.63 24.47 -2.93
CA TYR A 133 -3.92 25.14 -2.73
C TYR A 133 -4.05 26.49 -3.43
N TYR A 134 -2.98 27.30 -3.51
CA TYR A 134 -3.02 28.58 -4.18
C TYR A 134 -3.26 28.50 -5.69
N TYR A 135 -2.95 27.33 -6.28
CA TYR A 135 -3.07 27.07 -7.70
C TYR A 135 -4.20 26.11 -8.05
N GLY A 136 -4.95 25.63 -7.06
CA GLY A 136 -6.05 24.70 -7.28
C GLY A 136 -5.65 23.22 -7.38
N GLY A 137 -4.39 22.87 -7.07
CA GLY A 137 -3.90 21.49 -7.10
C GLY A 137 -4.29 20.70 -5.86
N LEU A 138 -4.89 19.53 -6.05
CA LEU A 138 -5.33 18.61 -5.01
C LEU A 138 -4.43 17.38 -4.94
N SER A 139 -3.98 17.02 -3.75
CA SER A 139 -3.33 15.73 -3.46
C SER A 139 -4.32 14.57 -3.55
N HIS A 140 -3.83 13.33 -3.41
CA HIS A 140 -4.68 12.13 -3.37
C HIS A 140 -5.81 12.24 -2.35
N ASP A 141 -5.49 12.55 -1.08
CA ASP A 141 -6.49 12.61 -0.01
C ASP A 141 -7.47 13.78 -0.18
N ASP A 142 -6.94 14.96 -0.54
CA ASP A 142 -7.77 16.14 -0.75
C ASP A 142 -8.68 15.99 -1.98
N MET A 143 -8.26 15.25 -2.99
CA MET A 143 -9.08 14.93 -4.16
C MET A 143 -10.30 14.10 -3.76
N LEU A 144 -10.13 13.06 -2.94
CA LEU A 144 -11.24 12.23 -2.46
C LEU A 144 -12.21 13.02 -1.59
N LEU A 145 -11.67 13.82 -0.66
CA LEU A 145 -12.48 14.73 0.17
C LEU A 145 -13.26 15.73 -0.70
N PHE A 146 -12.62 16.33 -1.70
CA PHE A 146 -13.27 17.29 -2.58
C PHE A 146 -14.34 16.63 -3.45
N CYS A 147 -14.08 15.45 -4.01
CA CYS A 147 -15.09 14.65 -4.70
C CYS A 147 -16.31 14.40 -3.81
N ARG A 148 -16.09 14.00 -2.55
CA ARG A 148 -17.17 13.81 -1.59
C ARG A 148 -18.02 15.08 -1.47
N LYS A 149 -17.39 16.26 -1.30
CA LYS A 149 -18.10 17.54 -1.19
C LYS A 149 -18.83 17.93 -2.47
N MET A 150 -18.26 17.64 -3.64
CA MET A 150 -18.94 17.84 -4.93
C MET A 150 -20.20 16.97 -5.05
N PHE A 151 -20.13 15.68 -4.70
CA PHE A 151 -21.30 14.78 -4.75
C PHE A 151 -22.36 15.14 -3.69
N GLU A 152 -21.96 15.72 -2.55
CA GLU A 152 -22.90 16.26 -1.56
C GLU A 152 -23.64 17.48 -2.09
N LYS A 153 -22.93 18.43 -2.71
CA LYS A 153 -23.47 19.69 -3.18
C LYS A 153 -24.23 19.59 -4.51
N PHE A 154 -23.75 18.78 -5.45
CA PHE A 154 -24.26 18.71 -6.81
C PHE A 154 -24.98 17.38 -7.07
N GLU A 155 -26.29 17.33 -6.85
CA GLU A 155 -27.12 16.15 -7.05
C GLU A 155 -27.03 15.58 -8.49
N MET A 156 -26.70 16.45 -9.46
CA MET A 156 -26.52 16.05 -10.85
C MET A 156 -25.36 15.05 -11.04
N LEU A 157 -24.33 15.07 -10.20
CA LEU A 157 -23.22 14.11 -10.27
C LEU A 157 -23.69 12.70 -9.91
N LYS A 158 -24.50 12.56 -8.86
CA LYS A 158 -25.09 11.28 -8.45
C LYS A 158 -25.97 10.71 -9.56
N LYS A 159 -26.87 11.53 -10.12
CA LYS A 159 -27.72 11.15 -11.26
C LYS A 159 -26.91 10.76 -12.49
N ARG A 160 -25.84 11.49 -12.80
CA ARG A 160 -24.95 11.18 -13.92
C ARG A 160 -24.28 9.83 -13.72
N LEU A 161 -23.81 9.52 -12.51
CA LEU A 161 -23.14 8.25 -12.19
C LEU A 161 -24.11 7.08 -12.34
N SER A 162 -25.28 7.14 -11.71
CA SER A 162 -26.30 6.06 -11.77
C SER A 162 -26.93 5.90 -13.16
N ASN A 163 -27.09 7.00 -13.92
CA ASN A 163 -27.57 6.91 -15.29
C ASN A 163 -26.54 6.31 -16.25
N LYS A 164 -25.24 6.57 -16.01
CA LYS A 164 -24.15 6.05 -16.85
C LYS A 164 -23.90 4.58 -16.58
N TYR A 165 -23.92 4.14 -15.31
CA TYR A 165 -23.56 2.79 -14.92
C TYR A 165 -24.72 2.09 -14.21
N ARG A 166 -25.17 0.98 -14.82
CA ARG A 166 -26.26 0.15 -14.25
C ARG A 166 -25.75 -0.74 -13.13
N TYR A 167 -24.50 -1.20 -13.23
CA TYR A 167 -23.87 -2.06 -12.25
C TYR A 167 -22.50 -1.46 -11.90
N ILE A 168 -22.21 -1.40 -10.60
CA ILE A 168 -20.96 -0.84 -10.07
C ILE A 168 -20.38 -1.87 -9.12
N PHE A 169 -19.14 -2.26 -9.36
CA PHE A 169 -18.35 -3.15 -8.51
C PHE A 169 -17.21 -2.36 -7.88
N ILE A 170 -17.03 -2.52 -6.57
CA ILE A 170 -15.86 -1.99 -5.83
C ILE A 170 -15.17 -3.19 -5.21
N ASP A 171 -13.99 -3.49 -5.72
CA ASP A 171 -13.10 -4.52 -5.17
C ASP A 171 -12.29 -3.94 -4.01
N GLU A 172 -11.94 -4.79 -3.04
CA GLU A 172 -11.19 -4.44 -1.82
C GLU A 172 -11.84 -3.26 -1.05
N TYR A 173 -13.18 -3.32 -0.86
CA TYR A 173 -13.93 -2.23 -0.21
C TYR A 173 -13.39 -1.90 1.19
N GLN A 174 -12.79 -2.85 1.89
CA GLN A 174 -12.22 -2.67 3.22
C GLN A 174 -10.99 -1.75 3.24
N ASP A 175 -10.32 -1.55 2.10
CA ASP A 175 -9.21 -0.59 1.95
C ASP A 175 -9.64 0.74 1.34
N THR A 176 -10.92 0.84 0.98
CA THR A 176 -11.51 2.03 0.36
C THR A 176 -11.99 2.99 1.45
N SER A 177 -11.64 4.28 1.33
CA SER A 177 -12.08 5.28 2.31
C SER A 177 -13.61 5.37 2.39
N ALA A 178 -14.12 5.68 3.58
CA ALA A 178 -15.55 5.83 3.80
C ALA A 178 -16.16 6.90 2.88
N ASP A 179 -15.46 7.99 2.59
CA ASP A 179 -15.91 9.05 1.68
C ASP A 179 -16.20 8.52 0.28
N VAL A 180 -15.34 7.67 -0.26
CA VAL A 180 -15.52 7.03 -1.56
C VAL A 180 -16.73 6.08 -1.54
N LEU A 181 -16.84 5.25 -0.51
CA LEU A 181 -17.99 4.35 -0.35
C LEU A 181 -19.31 5.13 -0.27
N TYR A 182 -19.33 6.26 0.44
CA TYR A 182 -20.48 7.16 0.49
C TYR A 182 -20.85 7.76 -0.87
N ILE A 183 -19.87 8.16 -1.70
CA ILE A 183 -20.11 8.66 -3.06
C ILE A 183 -20.91 7.64 -3.87
N PHE A 184 -20.44 6.40 -3.92
CA PHE A 184 -21.10 5.34 -4.70
C PHE A 184 -22.44 4.93 -4.09
N TYR A 185 -22.51 4.75 -2.77
CA TYR A 185 -23.74 4.41 -2.07
C TYR A 185 -24.85 5.44 -2.33
N GLN A 186 -24.56 6.73 -2.11
CA GLN A 186 -25.54 7.80 -2.32
C GLN A 186 -25.97 7.93 -3.78
N SER A 187 -25.07 7.61 -4.72
CA SER A 187 -25.38 7.69 -6.15
C SER A 187 -26.32 6.59 -6.65
N VAL A 188 -26.33 5.43 -5.99
CA VAL A 188 -27.22 4.32 -6.37
C VAL A 188 -28.48 4.24 -5.52
N LEU A 189 -28.53 4.96 -4.40
CA LEU A 189 -29.66 4.94 -3.49
C LEU A 189 -30.94 5.42 -4.19
N ASN A 190 -32.03 4.64 -4.08
CA ASN A 190 -33.30 4.90 -4.74
C ASN A 190 -33.25 5.03 -6.28
N THR A 191 -32.25 4.39 -6.89
CA THR A 191 -32.14 4.29 -8.36
C THR A 191 -32.27 2.84 -8.82
N SER A 192 -32.24 2.63 -10.12
CA SER A 192 -32.23 1.28 -10.69
C SER A 192 -30.81 0.68 -10.74
N SER A 193 -29.76 1.43 -10.36
CA SER A 193 -28.39 0.93 -10.35
C SER A 193 -28.10 0.03 -9.16
N THR A 194 -27.20 -0.92 -9.35
CA THR A 194 -26.82 -1.88 -8.32
C THR A 194 -25.35 -1.72 -7.97
N LEU A 195 -25.05 -1.65 -6.68
CA LEU A 195 -23.70 -1.57 -6.12
C LEU A 195 -23.33 -2.91 -5.50
N TYR A 196 -22.15 -3.43 -5.89
CA TYR A 196 -21.49 -4.59 -5.30
C TYR A 196 -20.23 -4.14 -4.60
N LEU A 197 -20.10 -4.46 -3.32
CA LEU A 197 -18.88 -4.28 -2.53
C LEU A 197 -18.28 -5.66 -2.27
N LEU A 198 -17.03 -5.86 -2.69
CA LEU A 198 -16.34 -7.12 -2.51
C LEU A 198 -15.08 -6.91 -1.66
N GLY A 199 -14.85 -7.79 -0.70
CA GLY A 199 -13.66 -7.67 0.13
C GLY A 199 -13.63 -8.61 1.33
N ASP A 200 -12.56 -8.46 2.13
CA ASP A 200 -12.31 -9.23 3.34
C ASP A 200 -11.80 -8.30 4.44
N LYS A 201 -12.57 -8.12 5.50
CA LYS A 201 -12.20 -7.26 6.63
C LYS A 201 -10.88 -7.69 7.30
N MET A 202 -10.54 -8.99 7.26
CA MET A 202 -9.28 -9.49 7.80
C MET A 202 -8.08 -9.04 6.96
N GLN A 203 -8.29 -8.70 5.68
CA GLN A 203 -7.26 -8.19 4.79
C GLN A 203 -7.16 -6.65 4.75
N GLU A 204 -7.85 -5.94 5.63
CA GLU A 204 -7.71 -4.49 5.82
C GLU A 204 -6.40 -4.20 6.57
N ILE A 205 -5.33 -3.98 5.81
CA ILE A 205 -3.99 -3.68 6.34
C ILE A 205 -3.50 -2.28 5.99
N TYR A 206 -4.31 -1.48 5.29
CA TYR A 206 -4.07 -0.06 5.02
C TYR A 206 -4.99 0.80 5.89
N ASN A 207 -4.48 1.93 6.39
CA ASN A 207 -5.21 2.81 7.30
C ASN A 207 -6.11 3.82 6.55
N ASN A 208 -6.85 3.36 5.55
CA ASN A 208 -7.68 4.24 4.70
C ASN A 208 -9.15 4.28 5.14
N TYR A 209 -9.58 3.29 5.91
CA TYR A 209 -10.96 3.16 6.37
C TYR A 209 -11.07 3.53 7.86
N ASP A 210 -12.05 4.35 8.22
CA ASP A 210 -12.24 4.87 9.58
C ASP A 210 -13.45 4.25 10.33
N GLY A 211 -14.09 3.26 9.76
CA GLY A 211 -15.25 2.58 10.34
C GLY A 211 -16.59 3.32 10.20
N SER A 212 -16.62 4.57 9.74
CA SER A 212 -17.85 5.38 9.69
C SER A 212 -18.93 4.83 8.75
N PHE A 213 -18.54 4.01 7.77
CA PHE A 213 -19.48 3.38 6.83
C PHE A 213 -20.07 2.04 7.35
N ASN A 214 -19.61 1.51 8.49
CA ASN A 214 -20.04 0.19 9.00
C ASN A 214 -21.55 0.06 9.22
N THR A 215 -22.20 1.10 9.72
CA THR A 215 -23.66 1.11 9.93
C THR A 215 -24.45 0.99 8.62
N ILE A 216 -23.86 1.45 7.51
CA ILE A 216 -24.47 1.36 6.17
C ILE A 216 -24.24 -0.03 5.57
N LEU A 217 -23.08 -0.66 5.80
CA LEU A 217 -22.83 -2.03 5.34
C LEU A 217 -23.89 -3.02 5.82
N ASN A 218 -24.45 -2.81 7.01
CA ASN A 218 -25.54 -3.63 7.55
C ASN A 218 -26.85 -3.56 6.74
N LYS A 219 -26.98 -2.60 5.83
CA LYS A 219 -28.15 -2.45 4.94
C LYS A 219 -27.98 -3.16 3.59
N PHE A 220 -26.82 -3.72 3.33
CA PHE A 220 -26.53 -4.48 2.11
C PHE A 220 -27.01 -5.92 2.26
N ASN A 221 -27.50 -6.50 1.16
CA ASN A 221 -27.70 -7.93 1.09
C ASN A 221 -26.34 -8.63 1.14
N GLN A 222 -26.18 -9.59 2.04
CA GLN A 222 -24.94 -10.35 2.16
C GLN A 222 -25.01 -11.57 1.25
N ASP A 223 -23.94 -11.77 0.47
CA ASP A 223 -23.73 -12.94 -0.36
C ASP A 223 -22.64 -13.80 0.31
N ASP A 224 -23.05 -15.00 0.73
CA ASP A 224 -22.21 -15.95 1.45
C ASP A 224 -21.54 -16.97 0.53
N ASP A 225 -21.73 -16.86 -0.81
CA ASP A 225 -21.37 -17.93 -1.75
C ASP A 225 -19.83 -18.07 -1.97
N LEU A 226 -19.02 -17.11 -1.53
CA LEU A 226 -17.56 -17.14 -1.72
C LEU A 226 -16.82 -17.78 -0.53
N ARG A 227 -17.22 -18.97 -0.11
CA ARG A 227 -16.61 -19.68 1.01
C ARG A 227 -15.55 -20.71 0.60
N ILE A 228 -15.39 -21.03 -0.69
CA ILE A 228 -14.44 -22.03 -1.14
C ILE A 228 -13.07 -21.38 -1.33
N ASN A 229 -12.06 -21.91 -0.63
CA ASN A 229 -10.67 -21.48 -0.81
C ASN A 229 -9.99 -22.30 -1.91
N TYR A 230 -9.69 -21.64 -3.04
CA TYR A 230 -9.01 -22.24 -4.18
C TYR A 230 -7.49 -22.11 -4.13
N ARG A 231 -6.95 -21.37 -3.14
CA ARG A 231 -5.53 -21.05 -3.04
C ARG A 231 -4.78 -22.00 -2.15
N CYS A 232 -5.22 -22.14 -0.91
CA CYS A 232 -4.48 -22.78 0.16
C CYS A 232 -4.82 -24.26 0.31
N SER A 233 -3.87 -25.07 0.80
CA SER A 233 -4.12 -26.43 1.26
C SER A 233 -5.06 -26.47 2.46
N SER A 234 -5.72 -27.60 2.73
CA SER A 234 -6.74 -27.69 3.78
C SER A 234 -6.19 -27.43 5.19
N ASN A 235 -4.94 -27.81 5.48
CA ASN A 235 -4.29 -27.50 6.77
C ASN A 235 -4.19 -25.98 6.99
N ILE A 236 -3.77 -25.23 5.96
CA ILE A 236 -3.68 -23.76 6.02
C ILE A 236 -5.08 -23.16 6.15
N VAL A 237 -6.07 -23.67 5.41
CA VAL A 237 -7.47 -23.18 5.53
C VAL A 237 -7.99 -23.39 6.96
N GLY A 238 -7.67 -24.53 7.60
CA GLY A 238 -8.00 -24.79 9.00
C GLY A 238 -7.43 -23.72 9.94
N ILE A 239 -6.16 -23.36 9.75
CA ILE A 239 -5.50 -22.28 10.51
C ILE A 239 -6.19 -20.92 10.26
N LEU A 240 -6.50 -20.59 9.00
CA LEU A 240 -7.16 -19.33 8.66
C LEU A 240 -8.54 -19.23 9.31
N ASN A 241 -9.32 -20.31 9.34
CA ASN A 241 -10.61 -20.36 10.03
C ASN A 241 -10.46 -20.17 11.55
N ASN A 242 -9.48 -20.84 12.16
CA ASN A 242 -9.21 -20.72 13.60
C ASN A 242 -8.67 -19.34 13.97
N LEU A 243 -7.91 -18.69 13.08
CA LEU A 243 -7.48 -17.30 13.27
C LEU A 243 -8.62 -16.31 13.08
N TYR A 244 -9.50 -16.51 12.11
CA TYR A 244 -10.66 -15.63 11.89
C TYR A 244 -11.66 -15.72 13.07
N ASN A 245 -11.85 -16.94 13.58
CA ASN A 245 -12.69 -17.28 14.72
C ASN A 245 -14.12 -16.71 14.62
N ASP A 246 -14.71 -16.78 13.42
CA ASP A 246 -16.09 -16.38 13.14
C ASP A 246 -16.67 -17.32 12.08
N GLU A 247 -17.66 -18.15 12.45
CA GLU A 247 -18.25 -19.17 11.60
C GLU A 247 -18.84 -18.63 10.30
N LYS A 248 -19.27 -17.35 10.30
CA LYS A 248 -19.78 -16.68 9.10
C LYS A 248 -18.75 -16.57 7.98
N PHE A 249 -17.47 -16.59 8.33
CA PHE A 249 -16.36 -16.44 7.41
C PHE A 249 -15.54 -17.72 7.23
N PHE A 250 -15.98 -18.85 7.77
CA PHE A 250 -15.29 -20.12 7.61
C PHE A 250 -15.25 -20.54 6.16
N GLN A 251 -14.05 -20.89 5.71
CA GLN A 251 -13.76 -21.34 4.35
C GLN A 251 -13.76 -22.86 4.27
N GLN A 252 -14.19 -23.37 3.12
CA GLN A 252 -14.05 -24.76 2.74
C GLN A 252 -12.85 -24.90 1.80
N PRO A 253 -11.91 -25.82 2.06
CA PRO A 253 -10.78 -26.02 1.18
C PRO A 253 -11.21 -26.72 -0.12
N ASN A 254 -10.75 -26.20 -1.26
CA ASN A 254 -10.89 -26.89 -2.55
C ASN A 254 -9.74 -27.86 -2.81
N LYS A 255 -8.64 -27.74 -2.10
CA LYS A 255 -7.45 -28.57 -2.21
C LYS A 255 -7.35 -29.53 -1.04
N SER A 256 -6.74 -30.70 -1.27
CA SER A 256 -6.37 -31.64 -0.22
C SER A 256 -5.36 -31.06 0.77
N SER A 257 -5.09 -31.77 1.85
CA SER A 257 -4.05 -31.40 2.82
C SER A 257 -2.68 -31.27 2.13
N GLY A 258 -1.92 -30.26 2.56
CA GLY A 258 -0.53 -30.13 2.19
C GLY A 258 0.30 -31.32 2.70
N LYS A 259 1.47 -31.53 2.11
CA LYS A 259 2.39 -32.62 2.50
C LYS A 259 3.00 -32.38 3.88
N VAL A 260 3.12 -31.12 4.28
CA VAL A 260 3.72 -30.69 5.55
C VAL A 260 2.72 -29.79 6.29
N ASN A 261 2.60 -29.98 7.60
CA ASN A 261 1.80 -29.07 8.40
C ASN A 261 2.48 -27.70 8.51
N PRO A 262 1.70 -26.62 8.55
CA PRO A 262 2.24 -25.30 8.85
C PRO A 262 3.01 -25.30 10.18
N THR A 263 4.23 -24.77 10.14
CA THR A 263 5.20 -24.91 11.24
C THR A 263 5.56 -23.57 11.84
N ILE A 264 5.70 -23.50 13.16
CA ILE A 264 6.30 -22.38 13.88
C ILE A 264 7.69 -22.80 14.33
N VAL A 265 8.69 -22.02 13.95
CA VAL A 265 10.08 -22.16 14.36
C VAL A 265 10.40 -21.07 15.38
N ILE A 266 10.71 -21.48 16.61
CA ILE A 266 11.09 -20.58 17.72
C ILE A 266 12.62 -20.59 17.79
N THR A 267 13.24 -19.43 17.58
CA THR A 267 14.70 -19.29 17.51
C THR A 267 15.18 -17.94 18.01
N ASN A 268 16.44 -17.88 18.44
CA ASN A 268 17.20 -16.65 18.69
C ASN A 268 18.19 -16.35 17.55
N ASP A 269 18.30 -17.26 16.58
CA ASP A 269 19.21 -17.12 15.44
C ASP A 269 18.43 -16.62 14.21
N PHE A 270 18.76 -15.39 13.78
CA PHE A 270 18.28 -14.77 12.56
C PHE A 270 19.41 -14.51 11.56
N SER A 271 20.54 -15.24 11.72
CA SER A 271 21.68 -15.14 10.81
C SER A 271 21.31 -15.53 9.37
N GLU A 272 22.14 -15.12 8.43
CA GLU A 272 21.97 -15.51 7.03
C GLU A 272 22.03 -17.03 6.84
N SER A 273 22.93 -17.70 7.57
CA SER A 273 23.06 -19.16 7.53
C SER A 273 21.80 -19.88 8.02
N PHE A 274 21.12 -19.32 9.04
CA PHE A 274 19.85 -19.85 9.49
C PHE A 274 18.74 -19.59 8.46
N MET A 275 18.68 -18.39 7.89
CA MET A 275 17.63 -18.02 6.93
C MET A 275 17.81 -18.69 5.56
N GLU A 276 19.01 -19.20 5.21
CA GLU A 276 19.29 -19.92 3.96
C GLU A 276 18.43 -21.21 3.82
N GLN A 277 18.04 -21.84 4.94
CA GLN A 277 17.13 -22.99 4.90
C GLN A 277 15.74 -22.66 4.32
N PHE A 278 15.37 -21.38 4.26
CA PHE A 278 14.12 -20.88 3.71
C PHE A 278 14.30 -20.16 2.37
N LYS A 279 15.41 -20.35 1.65
CA LYS A 279 15.67 -19.70 0.36
C LYS A 279 14.62 -20.01 -0.73
N ASP A 280 14.00 -21.19 -0.66
CA ASP A 280 12.93 -21.61 -1.59
C ASP A 280 11.54 -21.14 -1.14
N TYR A 281 11.48 -20.34 -0.08
CA TYR A 281 10.26 -19.74 0.45
C TYR A 281 10.21 -18.24 0.11
N MET A 282 9.02 -17.71 -0.17
CA MET A 282 8.80 -16.28 -0.15
C MET A 282 8.92 -15.78 1.29
N GLN A 283 10.03 -15.10 1.61
CA GLN A 283 10.30 -14.56 2.94
C GLN A 283 9.60 -13.21 3.10
N LEU A 284 8.80 -13.06 4.17
CA LEU A 284 8.00 -11.87 4.44
C LEU A 284 8.53 -11.11 5.65
N TYR A 285 9.15 -9.96 5.41
CA TYR A 285 9.64 -9.02 6.41
C TYR A 285 8.62 -7.89 6.66
N LEU A 286 8.76 -7.18 7.77
CA LEU A 286 7.87 -6.04 8.07
C LEU A 286 8.27 -4.80 7.26
N PHE A 287 9.57 -4.53 7.09
CA PHE A 287 10.09 -3.32 6.47
C PHE A 287 10.79 -3.56 5.13
N ASN A 288 10.73 -2.54 4.28
CA ASN A 288 11.47 -2.56 3.02
C ASN A 288 13.00 -2.51 3.22
N ARG A 289 13.48 -1.93 4.32
CA ARG A 289 14.92 -1.89 4.59
C ARG A 289 15.50 -3.29 4.70
N GLU A 290 14.92 -4.16 5.51
CA GLU A 290 15.33 -5.56 5.67
C GLU A 290 15.18 -6.33 4.34
N ARG A 291 14.11 -6.04 3.59
CA ARG A 291 13.92 -6.60 2.24
C ARG A 291 15.11 -6.28 1.33
N PHE A 292 15.48 -5.00 1.19
CA PHE A 292 16.57 -4.59 0.30
C PHE A 292 17.96 -5.00 0.84
N GLU A 293 18.11 -5.13 2.15
CA GLU A 293 19.31 -5.72 2.76
C GLU A 293 19.47 -7.19 2.35
N LYS A 294 18.43 -7.99 2.44
CA LYS A 294 18.42 -9.39 2.02
C LYS A 294 18.60 -9.60 0.51
N ILE A 295 18.16 -8.66 -0.30
CA ILE A 295 18.38 -8.65 -1.75
C ILE A 295 19.84 -8.29 -2.09
N GLY A 296 20.57 -7.65 -1.18
CA GLY A 296 21.91 -7.08 -1.45
C GLY A 296 21.85 -5.72 -2.16
N ALA A 297 20.78 -4.95 -1.95
CA ALA A 297 20.55 -3.63 -2.56
C ALA A 297 20.32 -2.52 -1.50
N SER A 298 20.90 -2.68 -0.30
CA SER A 298 20.67 -1.78 0.85
C SER A 298 21.14 -0.35 0.60
N ASP A 299 22.31 -0.18 -0.05
CA ASP A 299 22.86 1.16 -0.30
C ASP A 299 22.09 1.88 -1.39
N LEU A 300 21.58 1.16 -2.42
CA LEU A 300 20.65 1.73 -3.40
C LEU A 300 19.39 2.26 -2.74
N TYR A 301 18.76 1.45 -1.89
CA TYR A 301 17.57 1.86 -1.16
C TYR A 301 17.83 3.06 -0.24
N SER A 302 18.97 3.06 0.47
CA SER A 302 19.36 4.15 1.37
C SER A 302 19.67 5.43 0.59
N ALA A 303 20.41 5.34 -0.52
CA ALA A 303 20.75 6.49 -1.36
C ALA A 303 19.51 7.18 -1.94
N LEU A 304 18.55 6.39 -2.45
CA LEU A 304 17.27 6.92 -2.93
C LEU A 304 16.42 7.51 -1.80
N SER A 305 16.45 6.91 -0.60
CA SER A 305 15.71 7.41 0.56
C SER A 305 16.21 8.78 1.04
N ASP A 306 17.45 9.13 0.73
CA ASP A 306 18.04 10.44 1.04
C ASP A 306 17.68 11.53 0.02
N MET A 307 17.29 11.16 -1.20
CA MET A 307 16.92 12.09 -2.26
C MET A 307 15.62 12.83 -1.92
N LYS A 308 15.58 14.15 -2.18
CA LYS A 308 14.37 14.96 -1.93
C LYS A 308 13.18 14.50 -2.77
N ALA A 309 13.44 13.98 -3.97
CA ALA A 309 12.41 13.48 -4.88
C ALA A 309 11.62 12.30 -4.30
N TYR A 310 12.23 11.49 -3.42
CA TYR A 310 11.65 10.24 -2.86
C TYR A 310 11.48 10.26 -1.36
N LYS A 311 11.83 11.38 -0.71
CA LYS A 311 11.68 11.56 0.74
C LYS A 311 10.29 12.08 1.08
N PHE A 312 9.64 11.46 2.06
CA PHE A 312 8.31 11.93 2.52
C PHE A 312 8.31 13.45 2.85
N PRO A 313 7.31 14.22 2.40
CA PRO A 313 6.12 13.81 1.64
C PRO A 313 6.33 13.87 0.11
N SER A 314 6.72 12.78 -0.49
CA SER A 314 6.89 12.65 -1.93
C SER A 314 5.80 11.74 -2.51
N GLN A 315 5.48 11.91 -3.79
CA GLN A 315 4.53 11.05 -4.52
C GLN A 315 5.06 9.62 -4.63
N TYR A 316 6.34 9.49 -4.97
CA TYR A 316 7.01 8.22 -5.15
C TYR A 316 7.98 7.94 -4.03
N THR A 317 8.15 6.68 -3.72
CA THR A 317 9.09 6.17 -2.71
C THR A 317 10.28 5.51 -3.39
N PRO A 318 11.39 5.28 -2.68
CA PRO A 318 12.50 4.46 -3.19
C PRO A 318 12.06 3.08 -3.68
N VAL A 319 11.00 2.52 -3.07
CA VAL A 319 10.45 1.21 -3.47
C VAL A 319 9.86 1.27 -4.87
N ASP A 320 9.09 2.33 -5.18
CA ASP A 320 8.48 2.50 -6.49
C ASP A 320 9.54 2.58 -7.59
N VAL A 321 10.67 3.24 -7.31
CA VAL A 321 11.83 3.32 -8.21
C VAL A 321 12.50 1.95 -8.40
N LEU A 322 12.77 1.26 -7.28
CA LEU A 322 13.57 0.03 -7.30
C LEU A 322 12.79 -1.21 -7.75
N THR A 323 11.46 -1.16 -7.78
CA THR A 323 10.63 -2.32 -8.14
C THR A 323 9.90 -2.20 -9.48
N ASP A 324 9.91 -1.03 -10.10
CA ASP A 324 9.32 -0.82 -11.43
C ASP A 324 10.40 -0.88 -12.53
N THR A 325 10.39 -1.96 -13.32
CA THR A 325 11.30 -2.12 -14.48
C THR A 325 10.71 -1.57 -15.78
N THR A 326 9.52 -0.97 -15.74
CA THR A 326 8.82 -0.50 -16.94
C THR A 326 9.24 0.91 -17.36
N ASN A 327 8.72 1.38 -18.50
CA ASN A 327 8.93 2.76 -18.94
C ASN A 327 8.22 3.79 -18.02
N ASP A 328 7.33 3.35 -17.13
CA ASP A 328 6.57 4.19 -16.20
C ASP A 328 7.31 4.42 -14.87
N ASN A 329 8.49 3.78 -14.69
CA ASN A 329 9.32 4.02 -13.52
C ASN A 329 9.49 5.54 -13.29
N PRO A 330 9.24 6.05 -12.08
CA PRO A 330 9.29 7.49 -11.79
C PRO A 330 10.70 8.09 -11.98
N ASP A 331 11.75 7.27 -11.87
CA ASP A 331 13.15 7.71 -12.00
C ASP A 331 13.71 7.44 -13.40
N LYS A 332 14.18 8.51 -14.05
CA LYS A 332 14.72 8.41 -15.41
C LYS A 332 16.03 7.63 -15.49
N LEU A 333 16.90 7.73 -14.48
CA LEU A 333 18.16 6.98 -14.45
C LEU A 333 17.86 5.48 -14.35
N PHE A 334 16.97 5.07 -13.46
CA PHE A 334 16.60 3.66 -13.30
C PHE A 334 15.86 3.10 -14.52
N ARG A 335 15.04 3.91 -15.23
CA ARG A 335 14.49 3.49 -16.54
C ARG A 335 15.56 3.12 -17.56
N ILE A 336 16.63 3.93 -17.63
CA ILE A 336 17.74 3.67 -18.54
C ILE A 336 18.52 2.45 -18.08
N LEU A 337 18.87 2.36 -16.79
CA LEU A 337 19.64 1.25 -16.24
C LEU A 337 18.91 -0.09 -16.40
N PHE A 338 17.63 -0.17 -16.08
CA PHE A 338 16.84 -1.39 -16.27
C PHE A 338 16.71 -1.76 -17.75
N CYS A 339 16.57 -0.78 -18.65
CA CYS A 339 16.57 -1.04 -20.09
C CYS A 339 17.91 -1.63 -20.57
N VAL A 340 19.05 -1.16 -20.02
CA VAL A 340 20.36 -1.74 -20.29
C VAL A 340 20.48 -3.15 -19.70
N CYS A 341 19.98 -3.38 -18.50
CA CYS A 341 19.94 -4.72 -17.89
C CYS A 341 19.11 -5.70 -18.74
N ASP A 342 17.95 -5.27 -19.27
CA ASP A 342 17.14 -6.09 -20.19
C ASP A 342 17.91 -6.46 -21.46
N PHE A 343 18.66 -5.51 -22.03
CA PHE A 343 19.51 -5.74 -23.18
C PHE A 343 20.61 -6.76 -22.87
N ILE A 344 21.34 -6.60 -21.76
CA ILE A 344 22.41 -7.52 -21.34
C ILE A 344 21.84 -8.92 -21.09
N LYS A 345 20.69 -9.03 -20.45
CA LYS A 345 19.98 -10.32 -20.26
C LYS A 345 19.67 -11.02 -21.58
N MET A 346 19.25 -10.29 -22.63
CA MET A 346 19.03 -10.89 -23.95
C MET A 346 20.32 -11.38 -24.57
N VAL A 347 21.43 -10.66 -24.39
CA VAL A 347 22.76 -11.05 -24.86
C VAL A 347 23.24 -12.30 -24.15
N SER A 348 23.17 -12.37 -22.81
CA SER A 348 23.60 -13.53 -22.02
C SER A 348 22.82 -14.81 -22.34
N MET A 349 21.58 -14.65 -22.83
CA MET A 349 20.77 -15.74 -23.38
C MET A 349 21.08 -16.10 -24.85
N ALA A 350 22.14 -15.52 -25.41
CA ALA A 350 22.51 -15.62 -26.83
C ALA A 350 21.40 -15.20 -27.82
N ALA A 351 20.46 -14.37 -27.37
CA ALA A 351 19.34 -13.89 -28.19
C ALA A 351 19.72 -12.62 -29.00
N TYR A 352 20.86 -12.64 -29.68
CA TYR A 352 21.46 -11.47 -30.36
C TYR A 352 20.53 -10.76 -31.34
N GLY A 353 19.74 -11.50 -32.12
CA GLY A 353 18.76 -10.89 -33.03
C GLY A 353 17.69 -10.08 -32.32
N LYS A 354 17.21 -10.56 -31.16
CA LYS A 354 16.24 -9.86 -30.31
C LYS A 354 16.89 -8.65 -29.64
N SER A 355 18.12 -8.77 -29.15
CA SER A 355 18.83 -7.66 -28.49
C SER A 355 19.08 -6.50 -29.47
N ILE A 356 19.46 -6.78 -30.73
CA ILE A 356 19.62 -5.77 -31.78
C ILE A 356 18.30 -5.07 -32.08
N GLN A 357 17.21 -5.83 -32.24
CA GLN A 357 15.88 -5.25 -32.47
C GLN A 357 15.46 -4.38 -31.31
N PHE A 358 15.60 -4.87 -30.08
CA PHE A 358 15.27 -4.14 -28.85
C PHE A 358 16.04 -2.82 -28.76
N ALA A 359 17.36 -2.83 -29.01
CA ALA A 359 18.15 -1.61 -28.96
C ALA A 359 17.76 -0.61 -30.09
N ARG A 360 17.39 -1.08 -31.26
CA ARG A 360 16.85 -0.23 -32.36
C ARG A 360 15.51 0.42 -32.00
N GLU A 361 14.65 -0.28 -31.29
CA GLU A 361 13.37 0.26 -30.77
C GLU A 361 13.61 1.30 -29.69
N LYS A 362 14.68 1.16 -28.89
CA LYS A 362 15.10 2.08 -27.82
C LYS A 362 16.21 3.05 -28.26
N LYS A 363 16.13 3.57 -29.48
CA LYS A 363 17.11 4.50 -30.08
C LYS A 363 17.38 5.79 -29.29
N GLN A 364 16.48 6.16 -28.38
CA GLN A 364 16.70 7.29 -27.46
C GLN A 364 17.73 6.95 -26.36
N ILE A 365 17.97 5.67 -26.08
CA ILE A 365 18.94 5.18 -25.09
C ILE A 365 20.20 4.67 -25.81
N PHE A 366 20.05 3.70 -26.72
CA PHE A 366 21.17 3.07 -27.40
C PHE A 366 21.67 3.88 -28.59
N ASN A 367 22.99 3.89 -28.79
CA ASN A 367 23.61 4.54 -29.90
C ASN A 367 23.28 3.80 -31.22
N SER A 368 22.90 4.56 -32.26
CA SER A 368 22.54 3.98 -33.55
C SER A 368 23.72 3.27 -34.22
N GLY A 369 24.95 3.76 -34.06
CA GLY A 369 26.17 3.13 -34.59
C GLY A 369 26.45 1.76 -34.00
N PHE A 370 26.09 1.56 -32.70
CA PHE A 370 26.21 0.26 -32.02
C PHE A 370 25.27 -0.82 -32.59
N THR A 371 24.10 -0.42 -33.09
CA THR A 371 23.06 -1.34 -33.57
C THR A 371 22.96 -1.42 -35.10
N ASN A 372 23.77 -0.65 -35.83
CA ASN A 372 23.79 -0.70 -37.25
C ASN A 372 24.60 -1.89 -37.74
N ILE A 373 23.91 -2.94 -38.22
CA ILE A 373 24.47 -4.20 -38.69
C ILE A 373 23.99 -4.40 -40.11
N GLU A 374 24.88 -4.14 -41.11
CA GLU A 374 24.60 -4.29 -42.52
C GLU A 374 25.40 -5.46 -43.13
N PHE A 375 26.64 -5.64 -42.70
CA PHE A 375 27.56 -6.64 -43.22
C PHE A 375 27.94 -7.69 -42.18
N HIS A 376 28.52 -8.80 -42.62
CA HIS A 376 28.98 -9.87 -41.74
C HIS A 376 29.99 -9.39 -40.69
N ASN A 377 30.90 -8.51 -41.08
CA ASN A 377 31.90 -7.97 -40.18
C ASN A 377 31.27 -7.16 -39.00
N ASP A 378 30.16 -6.48 -39.27
CA ASP A 378 29.45 -5.73 -38.21
C ASP A 378 28.89 -6.65 -37.12
N LYS A 379 28.52 -7.88 -37.49
CA LYS A 379 28.09 -8.90 -36.52
C LYS A 379 29.23 -9.32 -35.58
N ILE A 380 30.44 -9.42 -36.11
CA ILE A 380 31.64 -9.77 -35.30
C ILE A 380 31.95 -8.62 -34.35
N ILE A 381 31.96 -7.39 -34.85
CA ILE A 381 32.18 -6.18 -34.03
C ILE A 381 31.11 -6.05 -32.95
N PHE A 382 29.86 -6.28 -33.30
CA PHE A 382 28.76 -6.27 -32.33
C PHE A 382 28.98 -7.33 -31.26
N TYR A 383 29.31 -8.57 -31.64
CA TYR A 383 29.57 -9.65 -30.72
C TYR A 383 30.72 -9.31 -29.74
N ASP A 384 31.85 -8.81 -30.26
CA ASP A 384 32.99 -8.41 -29.42
C ASP A 384 32.63 -7.25 -28.46
N LYS A 385 31.83 -6.29 -28.92
CA LYS A 385 31.34 -5.20 -28.08
C LYS A 385 30.45 -5.71 -26.97
N VAL A 386 29.45 -6.58 -27.26
CA VAL A 386 28.53 -7.07 -26.23
C VAL A 386 29.23 -7.98 -25.21
N GLN A 387 30.26 -8.74 -25.61
CA GLN A 387 31.07 -9.53 -24.65
C GLN A 387 31.81 -8.62 -23.66
N LYS A 388 32.41 -7.53 -24.14
CA LYS A 388 33.05 -6.52 -23.27
C LYS A 388 32.05 -5.81 -22.36
N LEU A 389 30.82 -5.62 -22.81
CA LEU A 389 29.75 -5.03 -22.00
C LEU A 389 29.31 -5.99 -20.88
N GLU A 390 29.19 -7.29 -21.17
CA GLU A 390 28.90 -8.32 -20.15
C GLU A 390 30.02 -8.40 -19.12
N GLU A 391 31.29 -8.44 -19.56
CA GLU A 391 32.45 -8.42 -18.66
C GLU A 391 32.44 -7.18 -17.75
N ALA A 392 32.15 -6.00 -18.31
CA ALA A 392 32.07 -4.77 -17.53
C ALA A 392 30.91 -4.78 -16.53
N TYR A 393 29.75 -5.32 -16.93
CA TYR A 393 28.58 -5.45 -16.06
C TYR A 393 28.83 -6.40 -14.87
N ASP A 394 29.65 -7.43 -15.04
CA ASP A 394 29.97 -8.42 -14.01
C ASP A 394 31.08 -7.97 -13.04
N LEU A 395 31.72 -6.81 -13.26
CA LEU A 395 32.77 -6.30 -12.39
C LEU A 395 32.21 -5.85 -11.02
N SER A 396 32.46 -6.64 -9.98
CA SER A 396 31.94 -6.39 -8.62
C SER A 396 32.47 -5.11 -7.95
N THR A 397 33.61 -4.57 -8.42
CA THR A 397 34.23 -3.35 -7.88
C THR A 397 33.79 -2.06 -8.55
N MET A 398 33.02 -2.16 -9.63
CA MET A 398 32.52 -1.02 -10.39
C MET A 398 31.39 -0.31 -9.67
N THR A 399 31.35 1.02 -9.78
CA THR A 399 30.20 1.83 -9.34
C THR A 399 29.21 2.01 -10.48
N ILE A 400 27.98 2.42 -10.16
CA ILE A 400 26.96 2.79 -11.17
C ILE A 400 27.50 3.90 -12.07
N GLN A 401 28.22 4.90 -11.53
CA GLN A 401 28.86 5.95 -12.31
C GLN A 401 29.85 5.39 -13.31
N GLY A 402 30.78 4.56 -12.87
CA GLY A 402 31.78 3.94 -13.76
C GLY A 402 31.13 3.12 -14.89
N PHE A 403 30.02 2.45 -14.59
CA PHE A 403 29.27 1.73 -15.60
C PHE A 403 28.61 2.68 -16.60
N CYS A 404 27.99 3.79 -16.16
CA CYS A 404 27.44 4.82 -17.05
C CYS A 404 28.53 5.42 -17.96
N GLU A 405 29.74 5.65 -17.46
CA GLU A 405 30.89 6.11 -18.23
C GLU A 405 31.30 5.08 -19.31
N ILE A 406 31.38 3.79 -18.97
CA ILE A 406 31.64 2.72 -19.96
C ILE A 406 30.57 2.68 -21.05
N LEU A 407 29.28 2.83 -20.67
CA LEU A 407 28.18 2.82 -21.63
C LEU A 407 28.25 3.95 -22.66
N THR A 408 28.79 5.10 -22.27
CA THR A 408 28.93 6.27 -23.16
C THR A 408 30.25 6.29 -23.90
N ASP A 409 31.36 6.00 -23.24
CA ASP A 409 32.71 6.05 -23.84
C ASP A 409 32.92 5.00 -24.93
N ASN A 410 32.29 3.84 -24.77
CA ASN A 410 32.31 2.78 -25.78
C ASN A 410 31.14 2.84 -26.77
N GLU A 411 30.38 3.92 -26.75
CA GLU A 411 29.25 4.18 -27.67
C GLU A 411 28.15 3.10 -27.66
N TYR A 412 27.91 2.45 -26.51
CA TYR A 412 26.75 1.58 -26.35
C TYR A 412 25.45 2.40 -26.24
N CYS A 413 25.52 3.48 -25.43
CA CYS A 413 24.45 4.44 -25.26
C CYS A 413 24.78 5.79 -25.90
N ASN A 414 23.76 6.62 -26.06
CA ASN A 414 23.92 8.00 -26.54
C ASN A 414 24.77 8.81 -25.56
N LYS A 415 25.72 9.63 -26.06
CA LYS A 415 26.78 10.27 -25.30
C LYS A 415 26.27 11.10 -24.10
N ASP A 416 25.17 11.82 -24.27
CA ASP A 416 24.72 12.79 -23.28
C ASP A 416 23.61 12.24 -22.35
N ILE A 417 23.28 10.94 -22.46
CA ILE A 417 22.11 10.38 -21.78
C ILE A 417 22.24 10.38 -20.25
N PHE A 418 23.45 10.27 -19.72
CA PHE A 418 23.72 10.25 -18.28
C PHE A 418 24.17 11.60 -17.71
N LEU A 419 24.50 12.60 -18.55
CA LEU A 419 24.96 13.91 -18.11
C LEU A 419 24.02 14.58 -17.08
N PRO A 420 22.68 14.59 -17.28
CA PRO A 420 21.76 15.22 -16.32
C PRO A 420 21.84 14.63 -14.91
N PHE A 421 22.23 13.36 -14.78
CA PHE A 421 22.34 12.68 -13.49
C PHE A 421 23.73 12.84 -12.88
N ILE A 422 24.78 12.90 -13.70
CA ILE A 422 26.17 13.10 -13.24
C ILE A 422 26.35 14.54 -12.72
N GLU A 423 25.69 15.51 -13.31
CA GLU A 423 25.73 16.93 -12.91
C GLU A 423 24.82 17.25 -11.73
N ASP A 424 23.84 16.39 -11.44
CA ASP A 424 22.88 16.61 -10.34
C ASP A 424 23.42 16.01 -9.03
N THR A 425 23.70 16.87 -8.07
CA THR A 425 24.20 16.48 -6.73
C THR A 425 23.25 15.55 -5.96
N GLU A 426 21.95 15.52 -6.30
CA GLU A 426 20.99 14.60 -5.69
C GLU A 426 21.31 13.14 -6.04
N TYR A 427 21.90 12.86 -7.22
CA TYR A 427 22.27 11.52 -7.66
C TYR A 427 23.66 11.06 -7.21
N GLU A 428 24.48 11.95 -6.61
CA GLU A 428 25.87 11.63 -6.22
C GLU A 428 25.98 10.34 -5.40
N LYS A 429 25.08 10.16 -4.43
CA LYS A 429 25.09 8.95 -3.58
C LYS A 429 24.69 7.71 -4.37
N VAL A 430 23.70 7.79 -5.24
CA VAL A 430 23.23 6.67 -6.09
C VAL A 430 24.33 6.24 -7.06
N LEU A 431 24.99 7.19 -7.70
CA LEU A 431 26.07 6.93 -8.67
C LEU A 431 27.31 6.28 -8.04
N LYS A 432 27.57 6.52 -6.74
CA LYS A 432 28.66 5.90 -5.97
C LYS A 432 28.36 4.48 -5.48
N VAL A 433 27.12 4.02 -5.58
CA VAL A 433 26.78 2.65 -5.17
C VAL A 433 27.44 1.64 -6.10
N SER A 434 27.86 0.50 -5.53
CA SER A 434 28.40 -0.61 -6.32
C SER A 434 27.39 -1.13 -7.34
N LEU A 435 27.84 -1.36 -8.57
CA LEU A 435 27.04 -1.96 -9.65
C LEU A 435 26.48 -3.34 -9.26
N SER A 436 27.19 -4.08 -8.39
CA SER A 436 26.75 -5.36 -7.86
C SER A 436 25.38 -5.29 -7.17
N GLN A 437 25.03 -4.15 -6.56
CA GLN A 437 23.72 -3.97 -5.93
C GLN A 437 22.59 -3.79 -6.97
N LEU A 438 22.87 -3.12 -8.08
CA LEU A 438 21.92 -3.06 -9.21
C LEU A 438 21.74 -4.46 -9.84
N HIS A 439 22.81 -5.23 -9.94
CA HIS A 439 22.81 -6.61 -10.43
C HIS A 439 21.92 -7.50 -9.54
N ALA A 440 22.16 -7.49 -8.22
CA ALA A 440 21.39 -8.24 -7.25
C ALA A 440 19.90 -7.85 -7.28
N LEU A 441 19.62 -6.56 -7.37
CA LEU A 441 18.25 -6.03 -7.49
C LEU A 441 17.57 -6.54 -8.78
N TYR A 442 18.25 -6.42 -9.93
CA TYR A 442 17.66 -6.83 -11.21
C TYR A 442 17.43 -8.35 -11.28
N ALA A 443 18.37 -9.15 -10.76
CA ALA A 443 18.21 -10.60 -10.64
C ALA A 443 17.00 -10.95 -9.75
N TYR A 444 16.87 -10.30 -8.61
CA TYR A 444 15.74 -10.44 -7.70
C TYR A 444 14.40 -10.09 -8.37
N LEU A 445 14.32 -9.01 -9.14
CA LEU A 445 13.08 -8.61 -9.82
C LEU A 445 12.62 -9.65 -10.87
N GLY A 446 13.54 -10.44 -11.41
CA GLY A 446 13.23 -11.56 -12.30
C GLY A 446 12.62 -12.78 -11.59
N ALA A 447 12.96 -13.01 -10.31
CA ALA A 447 12.47 -14.13 -9.48
C ALA A 447 12.41 -13.72 -8.00
N PRO A 448 11.39 -12.97 -7.58
CA PRO A 448 11.30 -12.47 -6.21
C PRO A 448 11.19 -13.61 -5.18
N SER A 449 12.10 -13.62 -4.20
CA SER A 449 12.13 -14.56 -3.08
C SER A 449 11.90 -13.88 -1.71
N VAL A 450 11.89 -12.57 -1.68
CA VAL A 450 11.70 -11.75 -0.46
C VAL A 450 10.68 -10.66 -0.74
N SER A 451 9.82 -10.35 0.22
CA SER A 451 8.88 -9.22 0.10
C SER A 451 8.54 -8.66 1.48
N THR A 452 7.75 -7.58 1.51
CA THR A 452 7.13 -7.15 2.75
C THR A 452 5.79 -7.84 2.97
N GLN A 453 5.36 -7.94 4.24
CA GLN A 453 4.06 -8.48 4.62
C GLN A 453 2.90 -7.73 3.93
N HIS A 454 3.08 -6.43 3.67
CA HIS A 454 2.14 -5.59 2.92
C HIS A 454 2.23 -5.82 1.40
N GLY A 455 3.45 -5.98 0.88
CA GLY A 455 3.72 -6.07 -0.55
C GLY A 455 3.14 -7.30 -1.25
N VAL A 456 2.93 -8.39 -0.50
CA VAL A 456 2.35 -9.64 -1.04
C VAL A 456 0.82 -9.68 -1.01
N LYS A 457 0.16 -8.59 -0.65
CA LYS A 457 -1.31 -8.57 -0.64
C LYS A 457 -1.85 -8.86 -2.04
N GLY A 458 -2.85 -9.78 -2.12
CA GLY A 458 -3.40 -10.27 -3.39
C GLY A 458 -2.65 -11.46 -4.01
N GLU A 459 -1.37 -11.65 -3.71
CA GLU A 459 -0.54 -12.73 -4.26
C GLU A 459 -0.75 -14.07 -3.54
N GLY A 460 -0.18 -15.13 -4.11
CA GLY A 460 -0.11 -16.44 -3.48
C GLY A 460 1.12 -17.21 -3.96
N HIS A 461 1.91 -17.71 -3.00
CA HIS A 461 3.18 -18.41 -3.22
C HIS A 461 3.09 -19.84 -2.72
N ASN A 462 3.81 -20.77 -3.36
CA ASN A 462 3.76 -22.17 -2.93
C ASN A 462 4.28 -22.32 -1.50
N ASN A 463 5.41 -21.68 -1.21
CA ASN A 463 6.07 -21.72 0.09
C ASN A 463 6.18 -20.31 0.65
N VAL A 464 5.79 -20.09 1.89
CA VAL A 464 5.88 -18.78 2.58
C VAL A 464 6.57 -18.95 3.92
N CYS A 465 7.57 -18.09 4.17
CA CYS A 465 8.21 -17.92 5.46
C CYS A 465 7.87 -16.53 5.99
N PHE A 466 7.05 -16.47 7.04
CA PHE A 466 6.66 -15.22 7.68
C PHE A 466 7.55 -14.97 8.90
N ILE A 467 8.21 -13.81 8.93
CA ILE A 467 9.04 -13.39 10.05
C ILE A 467 8.22 -12.47 10.96
N ALA A 468 8.05 -12.85 12.23
CA ALA A 468 7.28 -12.07 13.20
C ALA A 468 8.12 -10.92 13.76
N GLU A 469 7.69 -9.69 13.50
CA GLU A 469 8.41 -8.47 13.89
C GLU A 469 7.48 -7.45 14.52
N ASP A 470 8.02 -6.63 15.45
CA ASP A 470 7.35 -5.49 16.05
C ASP A 470 7.83 -4.17 15.44
N SER A 471 6.93 -3.18 15.39
CA SER A 471 7.29 -1.81 15.06
C SER A 471 6.55 -0.78 15.89
N THR A 472 7.30 0.19 16.39
CA THR A 472 6.77 1.40 17.04
C THR A 472 6.68 2.60 16.08
N ARG A 473 7.19 2.45 14.84
CA ARG A 473 7.14 3.45 13.76
C ARG A 473 6.07 3.04 12.73
N ASN A 474 5.83 3.88 11.75
CA ASN A 474 4.87 3.55 10.69
C ASN A 474 5.44 2.48 9.73
N PRO A 475 4.73 1.35 9.54
CA PRO A 475 3.50 0.94 10.19
C PRO A 475 3.71 0.52 11.66
N ILE A 476 2.78 0.93 12.56
CA ILE A 476 2.81 0.50 13.97
C ILE A 476 2.25 -0.91 14.05
N VAL A 477 3.06 -1.86 14.47
CA VAL A 477 2.70 -3.30 14.57
C VAL A 477 3.23 -3.84 15.89
N TYR A 478 2.35 -4.41 16.71
CA TYR A 478 2.71 -5.07 17.97
C TYR A 478 2.41 -6.57 17.88
N MET A 479 3.25 -7.29 17.12
CA MET A 479 3.04 -8.70 16.78
C MET A 479 3.09 -9.59 18.04
N TYR A 480 4.07 -9.37 18.90
CA TYR A 480 4.22 -10.19 20.11
C TYR A 480 3.16 -9.91 21.16
N GLU A 481 2.63 -8.68 21.23
CA GLU A 481 1.49 -8.37 22.09
C GLU A 481 0.18 -8.92 21.52
N PHE A 482 0.05 -8.98 20.19
CA PHE A 482 -1.05 -9.73 19.56
C PHE A 482 -0.99 -11.21 19.95
N PHE A 483 0.18 -11.85 19.94
CA PHE A 483 0.34 -13.23 20.40
C PHE A 483 -0.01 -13.40 21.88
N GLN A 484 0.36 -12.44 22.74
CA GLN A 484 -0.04 -12.46 24.16
C GLN A 484 -1.56 -12.38 24.31
N LEU A 485 -2.21 -11.46 23.58
CA LEU A 485 -3.68 -11.34 23.59
C LEU A 485 -4.35 -12.63 23.08
N LEU A 486 -3.84 -13.21 22.00
CA LEU A 486 -4.33 -14.47 21.41
C LEU A 486 -4.21 -15.65 22.39
N CYS A 487 -3.20 -15.64 23.26
CA CYS A 487 -3.01 -16.66 24.31
C CYS A 487 -3.91 -16.45 25.53
N ALA A 488 -4.18 -15.19 25.88
CA ALA A 488 -4.93 -14.81 27.08
C ALA A 488 -6.45 -14.88 26.86
N GLU A 489 -6.92 -14.59 25.66
CA GLU A 489 -8.32 -14.38 25.33
C GLU A 489 -8.76 -15.15 24.10
N ASP A 490 -10.02 -15.52 24.04
CA ASP A 490 -10.66 -15.98 22.81
C ASP A 490 -11.06 -14.77 21.98
N ILE A 491 -10.21 -14.41 21.02
CA ILE A 491 -10.37 -13.21 20.19
C ILE A 491 -11.12 -13.51 18.90
N ASN A 492 -11.90 -12.53 18.47
CA ASN A 492 -12.66 -12.53 17.22
C ASN A 492 -12.42 -11.19 16.50
N LEU A 493 -12.21 -11.22 15.18
CA LEU A 493 -11.92 -10.01 14.43
C LEU A 493 -13.05 -8.99 14.51
N THR A 494 -14.29 -9.43 14.31
CA THR A 494 -15.46 -8.55 14.28
C THR A 494 -15.60 -7.78 15.59
N ASP A 495 -15.47 -8.47 16.71
CA ASP A 495 -15.56 -7.85 18.05
C ASP A 495 -14.40 -6.89 18.30
N PHE A 496 -13.18 -7.29 17.91
CA PHE A 496 -12.01 -6.43 18.10
C PHE A 496 -12.06 -5.16 17.26
N GLN A 497 -12.48 -5.28 15.99
CA GLN A 497 -12.68 -4.11 15.13
C GLN A 497 -13.78 -3.18 15.63
N ASN A 498 -14.91 -3.73 16.06
CA ASN A 498 -16.03 -2.94 16.59
C ASN A 498 -15.58 -2.17 17.84
N PHE A 499 -14.86 -2.82 18.75
CA PHE A 499 -14.27 -2.14 19.90
C PHE A 499 -13.31 -1.02 19.47
N TYR A 500 -12.41 -1.30 18.52
CA TYR A 500 -11.43 -0.31 18.04
C TYR A 500 -12.13 0.94 17.49
N TYR A 501 -13.11 0.78 16.61
CA TYR A 501 -13.80 1.92 16.00
C TYR A 501 -14.67 2.68 17.00
N ASP A 502 -15.35 1.99 17.94
CA ASP A 502 -16.10 2.64 19.00
C ASP A 502 -15.17 3.44 19.93
N TYR A 503 -14.04 2.85 20.34
CA TYR A 503 -13.03 3.54 21.14
C TYR A 503 -12.43 4.77 20.43
N VAL A 504 -12.06 4.65 19.15
CA VAL A 504 -11.55 5.78 18.36
C VAL A 504 -12.59 6.89 18.22
N SER A 505 -13.86 6.55 18.06
CA SER A 505 -14.97 7.51 18.01
C SER A 505 -15.11 8.28 19.32
N GLU A 506 -15.02 7.61 20.46
CA GLU A 506 -15.02 8.25 21.77
C GLU A 506 -13.83 9.21 21.95
N ILE A 507 -12.62 8.76 21.60
CA ILE A 507 -11.42 9.61 21.70
C ILE A 507 -11.51 10.84 20.77
N LYS A 508 -12.04 10.70 19.54
CA LYS A 508 -12.24 11.83 18.62
C LYS A 508 -13.24 12.86 19.15
N SER A 509 -14.17 12.48 20.03
CA SER A 509 -15.11 13.40 20.67
C SER A 509 -14.46 14.30 21.71
N ILE A 510 -13.26 13.95 22.21
CA ILE A 510 -12.51 14.68 23.23
C ILE A 510 -11.61 15.71 22.56
N ASN A 511 -11.68 16.97 23.02
CA ASN A 511 -10.75 18.00 22.55
C ASN A 511 -9.35 17.82 23.17
N LEU A 512 -8.46 17.15 22.45
CA LEU A 512 -7.10 16.87 22.91
C LEU A 512 -6.10 18.01 22.71
N THR A 513 -6.51 19.15 22.13
CA THR A 513 -5.61 20.30 21.87
C THR A 513 -5.05 20.90 23.16
N TYR A 514 -5.81 20.87 24.25
CA TYR A 514 -5.41 21.42 25.55
C TYR A 514 -4.45 20.51 26.35
N LEU A 515 -4.09 19.34 25.82
CA LEU A 515 -3.04 18.52 26.43
C LEU A 515 -1.63 19.15 26.31
N LYS A 516 -1.45 20.15 25.47
CA LYS A 516 -0.22 20.94 25.32
C LYS A 516 -0.54 22.43 25.20
N PRO A 517 0.28 23.32 25.79
CA PRO A 517 1.35 23.07 26.78
C PRO A 517 0.80 22.63 28.17
N ALA A 518 1.68 22.25 29.09
CA ALA A 518 1.28 21.74 30.42
C ALA A 518 0.43 22.74 31.22
N LYS A 519 0.62 24.04 31.03
CA LYS A 519 -0.19 25.10 31.67
C LYS A 519 -1.65 25.05 31.22
N THR A 520 -1.89 24.80 29.93
CA THR A 520 -3.24 24.66 29.35
C THR A 520 -3.91 23.39 29.87
N TYR A 521 -3.16 22.27 29.93
CA TYR A 521 -3.65 21.04 30.51
C TYR A 521 -4.17 21.22 31.95
N LYS A 522 -3.41 21.97 32.77
CA LYS A 522 -3.78 22.20 34.19
C LYS A 522 -5.15 22.86 34.34
N ALA A 523 -5.52 23.76 33.42
CA ALA A 523 -6.83 24.42 33.43
C ALA A 523 -7.99 23.47 33.05
N HIS A 524 -7.72 22.37 32.32
CA HIS A 524 -8.70 21.40 31.84
C HIS A 524 -8.55 20.00 32.49
N GLU A 525 -7.68 19.87 33.51
CA GLU A 525 -7.38 18.58 34.17
C GLU A 525 -8.64 17.86 34.66
N GLY A 526 -9.57 18.60 35.27
CA GLY A 526 -10.83 18.04 35.77
C GLY A 526 -11.72 17.43 34.68
N GLU A 527 -11.78 18.05 33.49
CA GLU A 527 -12.52 17.55 32.32
C GLU A 527 -11.90 16.24 31.83
N TYR A 528 -10.57 16.20 31.69
CA TYR A 528 -9.88 14.98 31.25
C TYR A 528 -9.98 13.84 32.25
N LEU A 529 -9.99 14.11 33.55
CA LEU A 529 -10.24 13.09 34.57
C LEU A 529 -11.65 12.50 34.47
N GLN A 530 -12.65 13.33 34.23
CA GLN A 530 -14.03 12.88 34.01
C GLN A 530 -14.14 12.02 32.75
N TYR A 531 -13.52 12.42 31.64
CA TYR A 531 -13.47 11.61 30.42
C TYR A 531 -12.78 10.28 30.65
N ALA A 532 -11.63 10.27 31.34
CA ALA A 532 -10.91 9.04 31.63
C ALA A 532 -11.74 8.08 32.50
N GLN A 533 -12.41 8.59 33.51
CA GLN A 533 -13.29 7.78 34.36
C GLN A 533 -14.50 7.24 33.58
N TYR A 534 -15.11 8.07 32.71
CA TYR A 534 -16.20 7.65 31.84
C TYR A 534 -15.79 6.51 30.91
N ILE A 535 -14.66 6.67 30.16
CA ILE A 535 -14.16 5.65 29.22
C ILE A 535 -13.81 4.37 29.97
N LYS A 536 -13.11 4.47 31.10
CA LYS A 536 -12.77 3.31 31.93
C LYS A 536 -14.01 2.55 32.36
N ASN A 537 -15.08 3.24 32.79
CA ASN A 537 -16.34 2.63 33.19
C ASN A 537 -17.09 2.03 31.99
N LYS A 538 -17.10 2.72 30.84
CA LYS A 538 -17.75 2.23 29.61
C LYS A 538 -17.18 0.88 29.16
N TYR A 539 -15.87 0.71 29.25
CA TYR A 539 -15.16 -0.48 28.74
C TYR A 539 -14.64 -1.42 29.86
N LYS A 540 -15.13 -1.29 31.10
CA LYS A 540 -14.63 -2.04 32.25
C LYS A 540 -14.66 -3.57 32.07
N ASP A 541 -15.60 -4.09 31.27
CA ASP A 541 -15.79 -5.52 31.03
C ASP A 541 -15.33 -5.93 29.61
N ASN A 542 -14.72 -5.00 28.86
CA ASN A 542 -14.26 -5.28 27.50
C ASN A 542 -12.82 -5.84 27.54
N LYS A 543 -12.64 -7.09 27.13
CA LYS A 543 -11.35 -7.80 27.16
C LYS A 543 -10.24 -7.07 26.39
N TYR A 544 -10.54 -6.45 25.26
CA TYR A 544 -9.55 -5.70 24.47
C TYR A 544 -9.12 -4.42 25.17
N PHE A 545 -10.04 -3.71 25.82
CA PHE A 545 -9.70 -2.54 26.64
C PHE A 545 -8.85 -2.93 27.83
N LEU A 546 -9.25 -3.96 28.56
CA LEU A 546 -8.54 -4.46 29.72
C LEU A 546 -7.09 -4.82 29.37
N PHE A 547 -6.88 -5.51 28.26
CA PHE A 547 -5.55 -5.90 27.81
C PHE A 547 -4.73 -4.71 27.27
N CYS A 548 -5.30 -3.90 26.37
CA CYS A 548 -4.54 -2.89 25.62
C CYS A 548 -4.36 -1.57 26.38
N GLN A 549 -5.38 -1.11 27.12
CA GLN A 549 -5.50 0.28 27.55
C GLN A 549 -5.64 0.48 29.06
N GLN A 550 -6.21 -0.45 29.82
CA GLN A 550 -6.53 -0.26 31.23
C GLN A 550 -5.37 0.32 32.04
N LYS A 551 -4.16 -0.19 31.85
CA LYS A 551 -2.96 0.28 32.58
C LYS A 551 -2.66 1.76 32.39
N TYR A 552 -2.98 2.34 31.22
CA TYR A 552 -2.75 3.75 30.96
C TYR A 552 -3.80 4.63 31.65
N TYR A 553 -5.04 4.15 31.73
CA TYR A 553 -6.12 4.80 32.47
C TYR A 553 -5.86 4.75 33.97
N ASP A 554 -5.45 3.61 34.51
CA ASP A 554 -5.09 3.45 35.93
C ASP A 554 -3.93 4.38 36.29
N LYS A 555 -2.90 4.43 35.44
CA LYS A 555 -1.76 5.32 35.64
C LYS A 555 -2.15 6.80 35.60
N TYR A 556 -3.03 7.20 34.67
CA TYR A 556 -3.47 8.59 34.57
C TYR A 556 -4.37 8.99 35.74
N LEU A 557 -5.33 8.15 36.11
CA LEU A 557 -6.23 8.41 37.25
C LEU A 557 -5.49 8.41 38.61
N GLY A 558 -4.43 7.61 38.74
CA GLY A 558 -3.59 7.57 39.94
C GLY A 558 -2.55 8.71 40.02
N ASN A 559 -2.11 9.25 38.88
CA ASN A 559 -1.13 10.33 38.80
C ASN A 559 -1.46 11.26 37.62
N PRO A 560 -2.41 12.20 37.79
CA PRO A 560 -2.85 13.10 36.75
C PRO A 560 -1.74 14.07 36.30
N ASN A 561 -1.36 13.98 35.04
CA ASN A 561 -0.46 14.92 34.37
C ASN A 561 -0.62 14.84 32.85
N SER A 562 -0.14 15.87 32.14
CA SER A 562 -0.26 15.98 30.68
C SER A 562 0.33 14.79 29.91
N THR A 563 1.42 14.19 30.40
CA THR A 563 2.06 13.03 29.73
C THR A 563 1.21 11.78 29.88
N ASN A 564 0.76 11.48 31.10
CA ASN A 564 -0.11 10.33 31.34
C ASN A 564 -1.47 10.48 30.65
N ALA A 565 -2.03 11.69 30.58
CA ALA A 565 -3.24 11.97 29.80
C ALA A 565 -3.07 11.68 28.31
N LYS A 566 -1.93 12.08 27.71
CA LYS A 566 -1.63 11.76 26.29
C LYS A 566 -1.55 10.25 26.06
N ASP A 567 -0.92 9.51 26.98
CA ASP A 567 -0.81 8.06 26.85
C ASP A 567 -2.18 7.38 27.07
N CYS A 568 -2.99 7.90 27.97
CA CYS A 568 -4.34 7.44 28.27
C CYS A 568 -5.27 7.52 27.03
N PHE A 569 -5.27 8.66 26.34
CA PHE A 569 -6.18 8.91 25.20
C PHE A 569 -5.59 8.53 23.82
N LYS A 570 -4.55 7.70 23.75
CA LYS A 570 -4.02 7.16 22.51
C LYS A 570 -4.73 5.88 22.09
N SER A 571 -5.03 5.75 20.79
CA SER A 571 -5.54 4.50 20.19
C SER A 571 -4.44 3.65 19.53
N THR A 572 -3.21 4.16 19.45
CA THR A 572 -2.12 3.53 18.69
C THR A 572 -1.76 2.12 19.15
N LYS A 573 -1.94 1.83 20.45
CA LYS A 573 -1.68 0.51 21.01
C LYS A 573 -2.70 -0.52 20.54
N ILE A 574 -3.98 -0.17 20.61
CA ILE A 574 -5.08 -1.02 20.12
C ILE A 574 -4.91 -1.26 18.62
N GLN A 575 -4.64 -0.18 17.88
CA GLN A 575 -4.42 -0.21 16.43
C GLN A 575 -3.28 -1.15 16.05
N GLY A 576 -2.12 -1.02 16.70
CA GLY A 576 -0.95 -1.83 16.38
C GLY A 576 -1.14 -3.32 16.67
N ILE A 577 -1.91 -3.69 17.70
CA ILE A 577 -2.26 -5.08 18.00
C ILE A 577 -3.29 -5.62 16.99
N LEU A 578 -4.31 -4.83 16.63
CA LEU A 578 -5.29 -5.21 15.62
C LEU A 578 -4.65 -5.38 14.25
N TRP A 579 -3.71 -4.52 13.89
CA TRP A 579 -2.98 -4.64 12.63
C TRP A 579 -2.04 -5.84 12.61
N ALA A 580 -1.36 -6.13 13.72
CA ALA A 580 -0.57 -7.34 13.84
C ALA A 580 -1.42 -8.60 13.60
N TYR A 581 -2.63 -8.65 14.16
CA TYR A 581 -3.59 -9.73 13.91
C TYR A 581 -3.90 -9.90 12.42
N LYS A 582 -4.26 -8.80 11.75
CA LYS A 582 -4.58 -8.81 10.31
C LYS A 582 -3.37 -9.17 9.45
N LEU A 583 -2.20 -8.61 9.76
CA LEU A 583 -0.95 -8.93 9.03
C LEU A 583 -0.55 -10.39 9.17
N PHE A 584 -0.70 -10.96 10.36
CA PHE A 584 -0.43 -12.37 10.60
C PHE A 584 -1.37 -13.26 9.76
N TYR A 585 -2.67 -12.96 9.75
CA TYR A 585 -3.64 -13.66 8.89
C TYR A 585 -3.31 -13.48 7.40
N VAL A 586 -2.99 -12.26 6.97
CA VAL A 586 -2.62 -11.99 5.58
C VAL A 586 -1.39 -12.80 5.20
N GLY A 587 -0.34 -12.82 6.03
CA GLY A 587 0.88 -13.60 5.80
C GLY A 587 0.58 -15.10 5.66
N CYS A 588 -0.18 -15.67 6.59
CA CYS A 588 -0.60 -17.08 6.53
C CYS A 588 -1.38 -17.40 5.25
N SER A 589 -2.26 -16.49 4.81
CA SER A 589 -3.11 -16.66 3.62
C SER A 589 -2.37 -16.56 2.29
N ARG A 590 -1.08 -16.21 2.28
CA ARG A 590 -0.24 -16.17 1.07
C ARG A 590 0.28 -17.53 0.67
N ALA A 591 0.41 -18.46 1.62
CA ALA A 591 0.90 -19.80 1.37
C ALA A 591 -0.14 -20.67 0.67
N LYS A 592 0.28 -21.35 -0.41
CA LYS A 592 -0.55 -22.34 -1.10
C LYS A 592 -0.36 -23.73 -0.51
N GLU A 593 0.88 -24.11 -0.20
CA GLU A 593 1.25 -25.47 0.20
C GLU A 593 2.02 -25.50 1.53
N ASN A 594 3.10 -24.73 1.65
CA ASN A 594 3.96 -24.74 2.83
C ASN A 594 4.01 -23.37 3.52
N LEU A 595 3.82 -23.38 4.82
CA LEU A 595 3.85 -22.19 5.66
C LEU A 595 4.78 -22.40 6.84
N VAL A 596 5.75 -21.50 7.00
CA VAL A 596 6.63 -21.41 8.14
C VAL A 596 6.51 -20.04 8.78
N ILE A 597 6.42 -19.99 10.10
CA ILE A 597 6.45 -18.76 10.89
C ILE A 597 7.71 -18.77 11.75
N VAL A 598 8.55 -17.75 11.64
CA VAL A 598 9.76 -17.60 12.46
C VAL A 598 9.47 -16.62 13.60
N ILE A 599 9.73 -17.06 14.84
CA ILE A 599 9.41 -16.36 16.08
C ILE A 599 10.68 -16.18 16.92
N ASP A 600 10.91 -14.96 17.39
CA ASP A 600 11.98 -14.65 18.35
C ASP A 600 11.65 -15.24 19.74
N GLU A 601 12.48 -16.17 20.19
CA GLU A 601 12.33 -16.84 21.48
C GLU A 601 12.35 -15.86 22.66
N ASN A 602 13.20 -14.84 22.62
CA ASN A 602 13.30 -13.85 23.70
C ASN A 602 11.98 -13.08 23.89
N LYS A 603 11.29 -12.82 22.79
CA LYS A 603 10.03 -12.06 22.81
C LYS A 603 8.87 -12.85 23.39
N ILE A 604 8.86 -14.17 23.22
CA ILE A 604 7.81 -15.04 23.77
C ILE A 604 8.20 -15.69 25.10
N ALA A 605 9.43 -15.54 25.57
CA ALA A 605 9.93 -16.17 26.80
C ALA A 605 8.97 -16.03 28.01
N PRO A 606 8.32 -14.87 28.25
CA PRO A 606 7.40 -14.71 29.40
C PRO A 606 6.13 -15.55 29.32
N PHE A 607 5.70 -16.00 28.13
CA PHE A 607 4.44 -16.75 27.90
C PHE A 607 4.63 -17.93 26.92
N ARG A 608 5.84 -18.47 26.85
CA ARG A 608 6.22 -19.52 25.86
C ARG A 608 5.32 -20.75 25.93
N LYS A 609 4.94 -21.21 27.13
CA LYS A 609 4.09 -22.40 27.31
C LYS A 609 2.68 -22.17 26.75
N GLU A 610 2.08 -21.03 27.09
CA GLU A 610 0.77 -20.60 26.63
C GLU A 610 0.76 -20.40 25.11
N PHE A 611 1.83 -19.81 24.56
CA PHE A 611 2.04 -19.63 23.13
C PHE A 611 2.05 -20.97 22.38
N ILE A 612 2.88 -21.91 22.81
CA ILE A 612 2.96 -23.25 22.19
C ILE A 612 1.58 -23.92 22.23
N LYS A 613 0.92 -23.92 23.40
CA LYS A 613 -0.41 -24.53 23.56
C LYS A 613 -1.43 -23.90 22.60
N ARG A 614 -1.47 -22.57 22.51
CA ARG A 614 -2.45 -21.85 21.68
C ARG A 614 -2.18 -22.09 20.20
N MET A 615 -0.92 -21.98 19.74
CA MET A 615 -0.57 -22.17 18.34
C MET A 615 -0.82 -23.62 17.87
N THR A 616 -0.54 -24.61 18.71
CA THR A 616 -0.90 -26.00 18.43
C THR A 616 -2.42 -26.19 18.33
N ALA A 617 -3.21 -25.55 19.20
CA ALA A 617 -4.67 -25.59 19.12
C ALA A 617 -5.21 -24.90 17.85
N ILE A 618 -4.53 -23.89 17.30
CA ILE A 618 -4.86 -23.23 16.01
C ILE A 618 -4.54 -24.16 14.82
N GLY A 619 -3.60 -25.09 14.97
CA GLY A 619 -3.24 -26.07 13.93
C GLY A 619 -1.80 -25.99 13.44
N PHE A 620 -0.92 -25.27 14.12
CA PHE A 620 0.50 -25.26 13.81
C PHE A 620 1.26 -26.39 14.51
N ASP A 621 2.26 -26.96 13.85
CA ASP A 621 3.31 -27.72 14.49
C ASP A 621 4.37 -26.73 15.04
N VAL A 622 4.64 -26.82 16.36
CA VAL A 622 5.57 -25.87 16.99
C VAL A 622 6.87 -26.58 17.32
N ASN A 623 7.93 -26.19 16.63
CA ASN A 623 9.28 -26.74 16.82
C ASN A 623 10.16 -25.68 17.50
N GLY A 624 10.68 -25.99 18.70
CA GLY A 624 11.78 -25.24 19.31
C GLY A 624 13.10 -25.87 18.82
N ILE A 625 13.95 -25.06 18.22
CA ILE A 625 15.33 -25.46 17.88
C ILE A 625 16.24 -25.07 19.04
#